data_60e017e7a34dcb5eec726501be2aa198
#
_entry.id   60e017e7a34dcb5eec726501be2aa198
#
_cell.length_a   1.000
_cell.length_b   1.000
_cell.length_c   1.000
_cell.angle_alpha   90.00
_cell.angle_beta   90.00
_cell.angle_gamma   90.00
#
_symmetry.space_group_name_H-M   'P 1'
#
loop_
_entity.id
_entity.type
_entity.pdbx_description
1 polymer ?
#
loop_
_entity_poly.entity_id
_entity_poly.type
_entity_poly.pdbx_seq_one_letter_code
_entity_poly.pdbx_strand_id
1 'polypeptide(L)'
;MLFRSDWLRRLQTDYIDLYQLHWPERNTPMFGEFVYDPAKERPFTPPRETLEALAELVDEGKIRHIGLSNEWPWGLMQFLNAAREYQLPRVVSVQNPYSLLNRTWETAMLEFCHREQIALLPYSPMAFGLLSGKYLRNPQARGRVTEFDGFAQRYSKPGVPEAVAAYAALAEAHGLSPAQLALKFVYSRWFVASTIIGATSLAQLEENLNAWDAPWSEALEQAVADIRLRWFNPAP
;
A
#
# COMPACT_ATOMS: atom_id res chain seq x y z
N MET A 1 26.25 4.14 12.36
CA MET A 1 26.76 5.48 11.98
C MET A 1 26.92 5.70 10.46
N LEU A 2 27.31 4.73 9.65
CA LEU A 2 27.48 4.86 8.18
C LEU A 2 26.17 5.04 7.38
N PHE A 3 25.04 4.58 7.90
CA PHE A 3 23.72 4.64 7.23
C PHE A 3 23.16 6.07 7.10
N ARG A 4 23.51 6.97 8.02
CA ARG A 4 22.91 8.30 8.18
C ARG A 4 23.29 9.32 7.10
N SER A 5 24.52 9.29 6.62
CA SER A 5 25.03 10.29 5.66
C SER A 5 24.78 9.92 4.20
N ASP A 6 24.65 8.64 3.89
CA ASP A 6 24.56 8.16 2.50
C ASP A 6 23.22 8.49 1.84
N TRP A 7 22.09 8.34 2.55
CA TRP A 7 20.76 8.66 2.01
C TRP A 7 20.60 10.17 1.79
N LEU A 8 20.97 11.00 2.75
CA LEU A 8 20.90 12.46 2.63
C LEU A 8 21.77 12.96 1.47
N ARG A 9 22.98 12.44 1.36
CA ARG A 9 23.89 12.75 0.25
C ARG A 9 23.29 12.34 -1.11
N ARG A 10 22.71 11.14 -1.22
CA ARG A 10 22.10 10.64 -2.46
C ARG A 10 20.85 11.41 -2.84
N LEU A 11 20.07 11.85 -1.87
CA LEU A 11 18.87 12.68 -2.07
C LEU A 11 19.19 14.17 -2.23
N GLN A 12 20.45 14.57 -1.99
CA GLN A 12 20.89 15.98 -2.04
C GLN A 12 20.06 16.89 -1.12
N THR A 13 19.84 16.43 0.12
CA THR A 13 19.05 17.14 1.13
C THR A 13 19.68 16.98 2.51
N ASP A 14 19.36 17.88 3.44
CA ASP A 14 19.83 17.83 4.81
C ASP A 14 18.91 17.03 5.74
N TYR A 15 17.69 16.72 5.31
CA TYR A 15 16.71 15.99 6.09
C TYR A 15 15.77 15.14 5.20
N ILE A 16 15.06 14.20 5.82
CA ILE A 16 14.01 13.39 5.21
C ILE A 16 12.69 13.69 5.95
N ASP A 17 11.65 14.08 5.23
CA ASP A 17 10.35 14.41 5.84
C ASP A 17 9.70 13.18 6.46
N LEU A 18 9.69 12.05 5.76
CA LEU A 18 9.13 10.79 6.24
C LEU A 18 10.11 9.64 5.99
N TYR A 19 10.65 9.08 7.06
CA TYR A 19 11.48 7.89 7.01
C TYR A 19 10.63 6.65 7.34
N GLN A 20 10.61 5.66 6.44
CA GLN A 20 9.77 4.48 6.60
C GLN A 20 10.61 3.21 6.76
N LEU A 21 10.26 2.41 7.77
CA LEU A 21 10.75 1.04 7.89
C LEU A 21 10.08 0.17 6.82
N HIS A 22 10.88 -0.53 6.01
CA HIS A 22 10.40 -1.14 4.75
C HIS A 22 9.45 -2.33 4.99
N TRP A 23 9.74 -3.18 5.98
CA TRP A 23 8.89 -4.30 6.41
C TRP A 23 9.24 -4.75 7.83
N PRO A 24 8.32 -5.49 8.48
CA PRO A 24 8.59 -6.11 9.77
C PRO A 24 9.73 -7.12 9.69
N GLU A 25 10.62 -7.09 10.68
CA GLU A 25 11.67 -8.09 10.82
C GLU A 25 11.11 -9.43 11.31
N ARG A 26 10.06 -9.38 12.15
CA ARG A 26 9.35 -10.55 12.66
C ARG A 26 8.60 -11.31 11.57
N ASN A 27 8.18 -12.54 11.87
CA ASN A 27 7.28 -13.27 10.99
C ASN A 27 5.92 -12.55 10.84
N THR A 28 5.50 -12.31 9.60
CA THR A 28 4.18 -11.78 9.25
C THR A 28 3.78 -12.31 7.87
N PRO A 29 2.49 -12.54 7.60
CA PRO A 29 2.04 -12.84 6.25
C PRO A 29 2.33 -11.66 5.31
N MET A 30 3.04 -11.90 4.21
CA MET A 30 3.38 -10.86 3.22
C MET A 30 3.29 -11.40 1.80
N PHE A 31 3.13 -10.47 0.83
CA PHE A 31 3.25 -10.74 -0.61
C PHE A 31 2.37 -11.87 -1.15
N GLY A 32 1.17 -12.02 -0.58
CA GLY A 32 0.21 -13.03 -1.01
C GLY A 32 0.02 -14.17 -0.03
N GLU A 33 0.73 -14.21 1.08
CA GLU A 33 0.39 -15.04 2.23
C GLU A 33 -0.78 -14.42 3.01
N PHE A 34 -1.66 -15.27 3.56
CA PHE A 34 -2.84 -14.82 4.32
C PHE A 34 -2.81 -15.26 5.77
N VAL A 35 -2.17 -16.37 6.01
CA VAL A 35 -2.28 -17.06 7.29
C VAL A 35 -0.99 -16.86 8.06
N TYR A 36 -1.14 -16.39 9.28
CA TYR A 36 -0.05 -16.34 10.22
C TYR A 36 0.34 -17.75 10.66
N ASP A 37 1.61 -18.08 10.57
CA ASP A 37 2.14 -19.36 10.97
C ASP A 37 3.11 -19.19 12.15
N PRO A 38 2.71 -19.56 13.38
CA PRO A 38 3.58 -19.42 14.55
C PRO A 38 4.85 -20.28 14.49
N ALA A 39 4.89 -21.30 13.65
CA ALA A 39 6.10 -22.09 13.47
C ALA A 39 7.22 -21.36 12.71
N LYS A 40 6.88 -20.25 12.03
CA LYS A 40 7.83 -19.37 11.35
C LYS A 40 8.33 -18.21 12.22
N GLU A 41 8.00 -18.20 13.51
CA GLU A 41 8.48 -17.14 14.41
C GLU A 41 10.01 -17.14 14.50
N ARG A 42 10.54 -15.92 14.63
CA ARG A 42 11.96 -15.66 14.70
C ARG A 42 12.25 -14.47 15.62
N PRO A 43 13.44 -14.38 16.21
CA PRO A 43 13.86 -13.21 16.95
C PRO A 43 13.80 -11.97 16.05
N PHE A 44 13.44 -10.84 16.63
CA PHE A 44 13.38 -9.54 15.96
C PHE A 44 13.76 -8.42 16.92
N THR A 45 14.20 -7.30 16.38
CA THR A 45 14.51 -6.09 17.16
C THR A 45 13.22 -5.52 17.76
N PRO A 46 13.18 -5.30 19.08
CA PRO A 46 12.01 -4.72 19.73
C PRO A 46 11.67 -3.34 19.16
N PRO A 47 10.38 -2.99 18.98
CA PRO A 47 9.96 -1.68 18.53
C PRO A 47 10.54 -0.51 19.32
N ARG A 48 10.73 -0.67 20.64
CA ARG A 48 11.39 0.31 21.49
C ARG A 48 12.80 0.63 21.01
N GLU A 49 13.66 -0.38 20.84
CA GLU A 49 15.05 -0.22 20.42
C GLU A 49 15.14 0.47 19.05
N THR A 50 14.25 0.06 18.13
CA THR A 50 14.16 0.70 16.81
C THR A 50 13.75 2.18 16.92
N LEU A 51 12.77 2.51 17.77
CA LEU A 51 12.34 3.90 17.97
C LEU A 51 13.40 4.74 18.68
N GLU A 52 14.14 4.19 19.65
CA GLU A 52 15.26 4.88 20.31
C GLU A 52 16.32 5.29 19.27
N ALA A 53 16.70 4.38 18.37
CA ALA A 53 17.63 4.70 17.29
C ALA A 53 17.09 5.74 16.29
N LEU A 54 15.79 5.72 16.00
CA LEU A 54 15.16 6.71 15.14
C LEU A 54 14.97 8.07 15.83
N ALA A 55 14.74 8.08 17.14
CA ALA A 55 14.65 9.30 17.94
C ALA A 55 15.94 10.13 17.86
N GLU A 56 17.10 9.49 17.93
CA GLU A 56 18.36 10.20 17.72
C GLU A 56 18.42 10.93 16.38
N LEU A 57 17.84 10.35 15.31
CA LEU A 57 17.81 10.98 13.98
C LEU A 57 16.79 12.13 13.90
N VAL A 58 15.71 12.04 14.68
CA VAL A 58 14.74 13.14 14.81
C VAL A 58 15.37 14.29 15.58
N ASP A 59 16.05 14.03 16.70
CA ASP A 59 16.72 15.03 17.53
C ASP A 59 17.87 15.72 16.78
N GLU A 60 18.56 15.00 15.93
CA GLU A 60 19.58 15.54 15.02
C GLU A 60 18.98 16.35 13.83
N GLY A 61 17.66 16.40 13.68
CA GLY A 61 16.96 17.07 12.58
C GLY A 61 17.11 16.39 11.22
N LYS A 62 17.59 15.14 11.17
CA LYS A 62 17.83 14.38 9.93
C LYS A 62 16.58 13.71 9.38
N ILE A 63 15.63 13.38 10.23
CA ILE A 63 14.29 12.92 9.84
C ILE A 63 13.24 13.70 10.63
N ARG A 64 12.08 13.94 10.03
CA ARG A 64 10.99 14.66 10.67
C ARG A 64 9.94 13.72 11.26
N HIS A 65 9.55 12.73 10.47
CA HIS A 65 8.49 11.78 10.83
C HIS A 65 8.91 10.35 10.54
N ILE A 66 8.35 9.42 11.31
CA ILE A 66 8.58 7.98 11.20
C ILE A 66 7.31 7.34 10.63
N GLY A 67 7.47 6.48 9.62
CA GLY A 67 6.42 5.62 9.09
C GLY A 67 6.82 4.16 9.10
N LEU A 68 5.85 3.28 8.93
CA LEU A 68 6.07 1.85 8.73
C LEU A 68 5.61 1.44 7.33
N SER A 69 6.03 0.26 6.89
CA SER A 69 5.53 -0.34 5.66
C SER A 69 5.35 -1.84 5.84
N ASN A 70 4.37 -2.42 5.13
CA ASN A 70 4.00 -3.83 5.22
C ASN A 70 3.67 -4.27 6.66
N GLU A 71 3.14 -3.36 7.45
CA GLU A 71 2.91 -3.59 8.86
C GLU A 71 1.47 -4.06 9.14
N TRP A 72 1.31 -4.86 10.19
CA TRP A 72 0.07 -5.44 10.66
C TRP A 72 -0.38 -4.79 11.99
N PRO A 73 -1.66 -4.94 12.40
CA PRO A 73 -2.20 -4.27 13.58
C PRO A 73 -1.37 -4.48 14.84
N TRP A 74 -0.93 -5.71 15.09
CA TRP A 74 -0.14 -6.01 16.29
C TRP A 74 1.17 -5.23 16.36
N GLY A 75 1.95 -5.23 15.27
CA GLY A 75 3.22 -4.52 15.26
C GLY A 75 3.07 -3.02 15.31
N LEU A 76 2.09 -2.45 14.58
CA LEU A 76 1.79 -1.03 14.67
C LEU A 76 1.43 -0.64 16.11
N MET A 77 0.62 -1.45 16.82
CA MET A 77 0.30 -1.22 18.23
C MET A 77 1.54 -1.27 19.11
N GLN A 78 2.49 -2.21 18.87
CA GLN A 78 3.73 -2.27 19.65
C GLN A 78 4.57 -0.99 19.48
N PHE A 79 4.69 -0.45 18.26
CA PHE A 79 5.37 0.82 18.01
C PHE A 79 4.69 1.99 18.71
N LEU A 80 3.35 2.07 18.68
CA LEU A 80 2.61 3.14 19.33
C LEU A 80 2.67 3.07 20.86
N ASN A 81 2.62 1.87 21.42
CA ASN A 81 2.76 1.66 22.85
C ASN A 81 4.17 2.02 23.32
N ALA A 82 5.22 1.58 22.62
CA ALA A 82 6.59 1.97 22.94
C ALA A 82 6.80 3.49 22.87
N ALA A 83 6.23 4.16 21.86
CA ALA A 83 6.29 5.60 21.75
C ALA A 83 5.65 6.30 22.94
N ARG A 84 4.50 5.83 23.43
CA ARG A 84 3.80 6.40 24.61
C ARG A 84 4.55 6.14 25.90
N GLU A 85 4.97 4.90 26.11
CA GLU A 85 5.60 4.45 27.37
C GLU A 85 6.96 5.08 27.58
N TYR A 86 7.75 5.21 26.53
CA TYR A 86 9.13 5.71 26.61
C TYR A 86 9.29 7.15 26.07
N GLN A 87 8.18 7.85 25.78
CA GLN A 87 8.19 9.23 25.25
C GLN A 87 9.02 9.40 23.97
N LEU A 88 8.96 8.40 23.09
CA LEU A 88 9.67 8.37 21.81
C LEU A 88 8.83 8.95 20.68
N PRO A 89 9.43 9.34 19.54
CA PRO A 89 8.71 9.81 18.38
C PRO A 89 7.68 8.79 17.89
N ARG A 90 6.48 9.28 17.60
CA ARG A 90 5.34 8.46 17.19
C ARG A 90 5.42 8.13 15.69
N VAL A 91 4.99 6.94 15.30
CA VAL A 91 4.69 6.58 13.92
C VAL A 91 3.46 7.36 13.44
N VAL A 92 3.52 7.94 12.23
CA VAL A 92 2.44 8.78 11.67
C VAL A 92 1.71 8.15 10.48
N SER A 93 2.30 7.17 9.81
CA SER A 93 1.71 6.53 8.63
C SER A 93 2.15 5.07 8.47
N VAL A 94 1.37 4.33 7.69
CA VAL A 94 1.75 2.99 7.24
C VAL A 94 1.63 2.93 5.71
N GLN A 95 2.66 2.43 5.04
CA GLN A 95 2.66 2.17 3.61
C GLN A 95 2.39 0.69 3.35
N ASN A 96 1.17 0.36 2.95
CA ASN A 96 0.74 -1.03 2.68
C ASN A 96 0.08 -1.15 1.29
N PRO A 97 -0.01 -2.38 0.73
CA PRO A 97 -0.72 -2.59 -0.52
C PRO A 97 -2.22 -2.31 -0.33
N TYR A 98 -2.81 -1.57 -1.27
CA TYR A 98 -4.25 -1.35 -1.27
C TYR A 98 -4.74 -1.07 -2.70
N SER A 99 -5.74 -1.81 -3.14
CA SER A 99 -6.35 -1.71 -4.46
C SER A 99 -7.71 -2.40 -4.48
N LEU A 100 -8.42 -2.35 -5.61
CA LEU A 100 -9.64 -3.13 -5.82
C LEU A 100 -9.46 -4.65 -5.61
N LEU A 101 -8.25 -5.18 -5.79
CA LEU A 101 -7.93 -6.61 -5.61
C LEU A 101 -7.37 -6.94 -4.23
N ASN A 102 -6.92 -5.94 -3.48
CA ASN A 102 -6.36 -6.10 -2.13
C ASN A 102 -6.97 -5.07 -1.19
N ARG A 103 -7.92 -5.51 -0.41
CA ARG A 103 -8.63 -4.69 0.58
C ARG A 103 -8.42 -5.18 2.02
N THR A 104 -7.28 -5.87 2.25
CA THR A 104 -6.92 -6.39 3.59
C THR A 104 -6.91 -5.30 4.65
N TRP A 105 -6.45 -4.10 4.29
CA TRP A 105 -6.44 -2.94 5.17
C TRP A 105 -7.80 -2.62 5.78
N GLU A 106 -8.88 -2.75 5.01
CA GLU A 106 -10.23 -2.44 5.48
C GLU A 106 -10.72 -3.39 6.57
N THR A 107 -10.24 -4.63 6.57
CA THR A 107 -10.74 -5.66 7.48
C THR A 107 -10.25 -5.45 8.92
N ALA A 108 -9.04 -4.93 9.10
CA ALA A 108 -8.41 -4.93 10.42
C ALA A 108 -7.87 -3.55 10.86
N MET A 109 -7.78 -2.58 9.95
CA MET A 109 -7.02 -1.35 10.21
C MET A 109 -7.86 -0.09 10.27
N LEU A 110 -9.11 -0.08 9.78
CA LEU A 110 -9.88 1.17 9.67
C LEU A 110 -10.20 1.79 11.03
N GLU A 111 -10.73 1.01 11.97
CA GLU A 111 -11.00 1.53 13.32
C GLU A 111 -9.70 1.95 14.01
N PHE A 112 -8.66 1.12 13.87
CA PHE A 112 -7.34 1.42 14.41
C PHE A 112 -6.79 2.74 13.86
N CYS A 113 -6.82 2.92 12.55
CA CYS A 113 -6.35 4.15 11.91
C CYS A 113 -7.13 5.38 12.36
N HIS A 114 -8.45 5.25 12.48
CA HIS A 114 -9.30 6.34 12.95
C HIS A 114 -8.95 6.74 14.40
N ARG A 115 -8.86 5.77 15.32
CA ARG A 115 -8.58 6.04 16.74
C ARG A 115 -7.16 6.52 16.97
N GLU A 116 -6.22 5.95 16.26
CA GLU A 116 -4.80 6.26 16.39
C GLU A 116 -4.32 7.38 15.46
N GLN A 117 -5.18 7.93 14.61
CA GLN A 117 -4.84 8.97 13.65
C GLN A 117 -3.62 8.59 12.79
N ILE A 118 -3.63 7.35 12.28
CA ILE A 118 -2.61 6.81 11.38
C ILE A 118 -3.16 6.79 9.96
N ALA A 119 -2.42 7.36 9.03
CA ALA A 119 -2.82 7.39 7.63
C ALA A 119 -2.21 6.22 6.83
N LEU A 120 -2.96 5.73 5.83
CA LEU A 120 -2.46 4.80 4.83
C LEU A 120 -1.79 5.57 3.69
N LEU A 121 -0.62 5.10 3.27
CA LEU A 121 0.04 5.42 2.01
C LEU A 121 -0.04 4.16 1.11
N PRO A 122 -1.10 4.00 0.31
CA PRO A 122 -1.26 2.79 -0.49
C PRO A 122 -0.24 2.70 -1.60
N TYR A 123 0.41 1.53 -1.72
CA TYR A 123 1.18 1.19 -2.90
C TYR A 123 0.44 0.15 -3.77
N SER A 124 0.83 0.06 -5.03
CA SER A 124 0.22 -0.84 -6.04
C SER A 124 -1.28 -0.65 -6.24
N PRO A 125 -1.81 0.59 -6.32
CA PRO A 125 -3.24 0.83 -6.54
C PRO A 125 -3.74 0.22 -7.86
N MET A 126 -2.84 0.03 -8.83
CA MET A 126 -3.07 -0.59 -10.14
C MET A 126 -2.76 -2.10 -10.17
N ALA A 127 -2.48 -2.74 -9.02
CA ALA A 127 -2.13 -4.17 -8.93
C ALA A 127 -1.06 -4.58 -9.96
N PHE A 128 0.08 -3.87 -9.98
CA PHE A 128 1.17 -4.05 -10.95
C PHE A 128 0.75 -3.88 -12.41
N GLY A 129 -0.32 -3.13 -12.66
CA GLY A 129 -0.85 -2.84 -13.99
C GLY A 129 -1.95 -3.80 -14.47
N LEU A 130 -2.36 -4.80 -13.67
CA LEU A 130 -3.50 -5.65 -14.03
C LEU A 130 -4.79 -4.83 -14.16
N LEU A 131 -5.04 -3.94 -13.21
CA LEU A 131 -6.23 -3.08 -13.17
C LEU A 131 -6.26 -2.01 -14.27
N SER A 132 -5.23 -1.88 -15.11
CA SER A 132 -5.31 -1.08 -16.33
C SER A 132 -6.08 -1.78 -17.46
N GLY A 133 -6.39 -3.07 -17.31
CA GLY A 133 -7.02 -3.88 -18.35
C GLY A 133 -6.13 -4.23 -19.54
N LYS A 134 -4.86 -3.80 -19.55
CA LYS A 134 -3.96 -4.01 -20.71
C LYS A 134 -3.77 -5.49 -21.05
N TYR A 135 -3.66 -6.35 -20.04
CA TYR A 135 -3.46 -7.79 -20.23
C TYR A 135 -4.75 -8.51 -20.66
N LEU A 136 -5.94 -7.95 -20.39
CA LEU A 136 -7.20 -8.45 -20.94
C LEU A 136 -7.30 -8.17 -22.45
N ARG A 137 -6.90 -6.95 -22.86
CA ARG A 137 -6.92 -6.54 -24.27
C ARG A 137 -5.80 -7.18 -25.09
N ASN A 138 -4.64 -7.39 -24.48
CA ASN A 138 -3.50 -8.02 -25.12
C ASN A 138 -2.74 -8.93 -24.13
N PRO A 139 -2.99 -10.24 -24.15
CA PRO A 139 -2.30 -11.20 -23.28
C PRO A 139 -0.77 -11.23 -23.42
N GLN A 140 -0.23 -10.73 -24.53
CA GLN A 140 1.20 -10.61 -24.80
C GLN A 140 1.78 -9.25 -24.36
N ALA A 141 0.97 -8.39 -23.71
CA ALA A 141 1.44 -7.08 -23.26
C ALA A 141 2.59 -7.23 -22.27
N ARG A 142 3.67 -6.50 -22.52
CA ARG A 142 4.84 -6.47 -21.64
C ARG A 142 4.57 -5.61 -20.41
N GLY A 143 5.10 -6.03 -19.28
CA GLY A 143 5.01 -5.28 -18.04
C GLY A 143 5.44 -6.08 -16.82
N ARG A 144 5.29 -5.48 -15.65
CA ARG A 144 5.87 -6.01 -14.41
C ARG A 144 5.48 -7.46 -14.10
N VAL A 145 4.25 -7.86 -14.40
CA VAL A 145 3.76 -9.24 -14.14
C VAL A 145 4.18 -10.25 -15.19
N THR A 146 4.69 -9.82 -16.35
CA THR A 146 5.11 -10.68 -17.45
C THR A 146 6.63 -10.71 -17.67
N GLU A 147 7.38 -9.75 -17.10
CA GLU A 147 8.81 -9.61 -17.32
C GLU A 147 9.67 -10.05 -16.11
N PHE A 148 9.06 -10.17 -14.92
CA PHE A 148 9.77 -10.54 -13.72
C PHE A 148 9.15 -11.79 -13.10
N ASP A 149 9.76 -12.94 -13.39
CA ASP A 149 9.33 -14.22 -12.87
C ASP A 149 9.32 -14.23 -11.32
N GLY A 150 8.24 -14.76 -10.73
CA GLY A 150 8.10 -14.87 -9.28
C GLY A 150 7.74 -13.56 -8.56
N PHE A 151 7.70 -12.42 -9.26
CA PHE A 151 7.44 -11.13 -8.62
C PHE A 151 5.95 -10.83 -8.39
N ALA A 152 5.07 -11.50 -9.13
CA ALA A 152 3.62 -11.21 -9.11
C ALA A 152 2.78 -12.33 -8.46
N GLN A 153 3.33 -13.10 -7.55
CA GLN A 153 2.69 -14.29 -6.96
C GLN A 153 1.30 -14.03 -6.39
N ARG A 154 1.07 -12.87 -5.72
CA ARG A 154 -0.26 -12.51 -5.20
C ARG A 154 -1.30 -12.35 -6.31
N TYR A 155 -0.89 -11.99 -7.51
CA TYR A 155 -1.76 -11.70 -8.64
C TYR A 155 -2.00 -12.88 -9.58
N SER A 156 -1.35 -14.02 -9.36
CA SER A 156 -1.57 -15.27 -10.09
C SER A 156 -2.59 -16.20 -9.42
N LYS A 157 -3.26 -15.74 -8.37
CA LYS A 157 -4.24 -16.53 -7.60
C LYS A 157 -5.55 -16.69 -8.36
N PRO A 158 -6.29 -17.81 -8.09
CA PRO A 158 -7.65 -17.98 -8.59
C PRO A 158 -8.54 -16.79 -8.24
N GLY A 159 -9.42 -16.41 -9.17
CA GLY A 159 -10.34 -15.29 -9.00
C GLY A 159 -9.76 -13.92 -9.33
N VAL A 160 -8.43 -13.78 -9.48
CA VAL A 160 -7.83 -12.49 -9.88
C VAL A 160 -8.18 -12.09 -11.31
N PRO A 161 -8.04 -12.96 -12.34
CA PRO A 161 -8.40 -12.62 -13.71
C PRO A 161 -9.88 -12.24 -13.84
N GLU A 162 -10.76 -12.99 -13.19
CA GLU A 162 -12.21 -12.76 -13.22
C GLU A 162 -12.57 -11.43 -12.54
N ALA A 163 -11.97 -11.12 -11.40
CA ALA A 163 -12.17 -9.85 -10.71
C ALA A 163 -11.67 -8.68 -11.56
N VAL A 164 -10.50 -8.79 -12.18
CA VAL A 164 -9.96 -7.77 -13.10
C VAL A 164 -10.90 -7.54 -14.27
N ALA A 165 -11.43 -8.60 -14.88
CA ALA A 165 -12.38 -8.49 -15.99
C ALA A 165 -13.69 -7.81 -15.55
N ALA A 166 -14.21 -8.15 -14.36
CA ALA A 166 -15.42 -7.55 -13.82
C ALA A 166 -15.23 -6.03 -13.53
N TYR A 167 -14.10 -5.64 -12.93
CA TYR A 167 -13.80 -4.21 -12.71
C TYR A 167 -13.55 -3.45 -14.01
N ALA A 168 -12.93 -4.07 -15.02
CA ALA A 168 -12.75 -3.44 -16.32
C ALA A 168 -14.10 -3.19 -17.02
N ALA A 169 -14.99 -4.19 -17.02
CA ALA A 169 -16.34 -4.04 -17.58
C ALA A 169 -17.17 -2.98 -16.82
N LEU A 170 -17.04 -2.92 -15.50
CA LEU A 170 -17.70 -1.89 -14.69
C LEU A 170 -17.20 -0.49 -15.08
N ALA A 171 -15.90 -0.32 -15.22
CA ALA A 171 -15.31 0.96 -15.63
C ALA A 171 -15.88 1.43 -16.98
N GLU A 172 -15.86 0.55 -17.99
CA GLU A 172 -16.37 0.83 -19.32
C GLU A 172 -17.86 1.20 -19.31
N ALA A 173 -18.68 0.48 -18.52
CA ALA A 173 -20.11 0.78 -18.36
C ALA A 173 -20.39 2.17 -17.76
N HIS A 174 -19.43 2.73 -17.04
CA HIS A 174 -19.51 4.08 -16.44
C HIS A 174 -18.68 5.13 -17.20
N GLY A 175 -18.20 4.83 -18.41
CA GLY A 175 -17.43 5.75 -19.23
C GLY A 175 -16.03 6.08 -18.67
N LEU A 176 -15.49 5.19 -17.83
CA LEU A 176 -14.16 5.31 -17.25
C LEU A 176 -13.18 4.35 -17.91
N SER A 177 -11.90 4.69 -17.93
CA SER A 177 -10.89 3.67 -18.14
C SER A 177 -10.77 2.77 -16.89
N PRO A 178 -10.36 1.49 -17.05
CA PRO A 178 -10.09 0.62 -15.89
C PRO A 178 -9.06 1.22 -14.91
N ALA A 179 -8.07 1.94 -15.42
CA ALA A 179 -7.09 2.66 -14.61
C ALA A 179 -7.73 3.79 -13.78
N GLN A 180 -8.61 4.58 -14.40
CA GLN A 180 -9.34 5.63 -13.70
C GLN A 180 -10.22 5.07 -12.58
N LEU A 181 -10.97 3.97 -12.83
CA LEU A 181 -11.76 3.30 -11.81
C LEU A 181 -10.88 2.86 -10.63
N ALA A 182 -9.78 2.17 -10.91
CA ALA A 182 -8.88 1.64 -9.89
C ALA A 182 -8.24 2.73 -9.04
N LEU A 183 -7.77 3.80 -9.65
CA LEU A 183 -7.15 4.92 -8.95
C LEU A 183 -8.18 5.76 -8.19
N LYS A 184 -9.31 6.09 -8.82
CA LYS A 184 -10.38 6.85 -8.15
C LYS A 184 -10.92 6.13 -6.94
N PHE A 185 -11.08 4.81 -7.01
CA PHE A 185 -11.41 4.00 -5.84
C PHE A 185 -10.47 4.26 -4.67
N VAL A 186 -9.16 4.27 -4.89
CA VAL A 186 -8.17 4.50 -3.84
C VAL A 186 -8.19 5.96 -3.38
N TYR A 187 -8.25 6.91 -4.31
CA TYR A 187 -8.25 8.34 -4.01
C TYR A 187 -9.47 8.80 -3.19
N SER A 188 -10.60 8.11 -3.30
CA SER A 188 -11.83 8.45 -2.58
C SER A 188 -11.87 7.91 -1.14
N ARG A 189 -10.85 7.19 -0.67
CA ARG A 189 -10.86 6.60 0.68
C ARG A 189 -10.42 7.60 1.74
N TRP A 190 -11.24 7.81 2.77
CA TRP A 190 -10.98 8.75 3.87
C TRP A 190 -9.70 8.46 4.67
N PHE A 191 -9.26 7.20 4.70
CA PHE A 191 -8.07 6.75 5.44
C PHE A 191 -6.77 6.83 4.60
N VAL A 192 -6.86 7.22 3.35
CA VAL A 192 -5.72 7.39 2.44
C VAL A 192 -5.23 8.83 2.50
N ALA A 193 -3.99 9.03 2.92
CA ALA A 193 -3.38 10.36 2.94
C ALA A 193 -2.78 10.75 1.58
N SER A 194 -2.11 9.80 0.93
CA SER A 194 -1.50 10.00 -0.39
C SER A 194 -1.27 8.65 -1.05
N THR A 195 -1.59 8.54 -2.34
CA THR A 195 -1.45 7.29 -3.09
C THR A 195 -0.13 7.25 -3.84
N ILE A 196 0.61 6.15 -3.67
CA ILE A 196 1.88 5.94 -4.37
C ILE A 196 1.58 5.37 -5.75
N ILE A 197 1.77 6.19 -6.77
CA ILE A 197 1.58 5.82 -8.17
C ILE A 197 2.93 5.60 -8.87
N GLY A 198 2.90 4.88 -9.99
CA GLY A 198 4.03 4.71 -10.89
C GLY A 198 3.60 4.88 -12.33
N ALA A 199 4.47 5.50 -13.14
CA ALA A 199 4.28 5.66 -14.58
C ALA A 199 5.62 5.46 -15.28
N THR A 200 5.58 4.86 -16.47
CA THR A 200 6.74 4.68 -17.36
C THR A 200 6.63 5.52 -18.63
N SER A 201 5.55 6.28 -18.77
CA SER A 201 5.32 7.26 -19.84
C SER A 201 4.53 8.46 -19.33
N LEU A 202 4.63 9.60 -20.03
CA LEU A 202 3.85 10.80 -19.73
C LEU A 202 2.34 10.53 -19.81
N ALA A 203 1.89 9.79 -20.82
CA ALA A 203 0.47 9.45 -20.95
C ALA A 203 -0.06 8.66 -19.75
N GLN A 204 0.72 7.72 -19.19
CA GLN A 204 0.34 7.02 -17.95
C GLN A 204 0.30 7.97 -16.75
N LEU A 205 1.24 8.90 -16.66
CA LEU A 205 1.25 9.87 -15.58
C LEU A 205 0.03 10.80 -15.66
N GLU A 206 -0.29 11.30 -16.84
CA GLU A 206 -1.47 12.12 -17.09
C GLU A 206 -2.76 11.36 -16.75
N GLU A 207 -2.90 10.10 -17.20
CA GLU A 207 -4.05 9.26 -16.84
C GLU A 207 -4.17 9.07 -15.32
N ASN A 208 -3.05 8.81 -14.65
CA ASN A 208 -3.02 8.64 -13.20
C ASN A 208 -3.45 9.93 -12.45
N LEU A 209 -3.00 11.09 -12.89
CA LEU A 209 -3.35 12.38 -12.30
C LEU A 209 -4.81 12.73 -12.57
N ASN A 210 -5.27 12.59 -13.82
CA ASN A 210 -6.64 12.87 -14.22
C ASN A 210 -7.68 11.94 -13.56
N ALA A 211 -7.27 10.76 -13.08
CA ALA A 211 -8.13 9.89 -12.30
C ALA A 211 -8.61 10.54 -10.99
N TRP A 212 -7.94 11.59 -10.49
CA TRP A 212 -8.40 12.37 -9.33
C TRP A 212 -9.77 13.00 -9.58
N ASP A 213 -10.00 13.54 -10.76
CA ASP A 213 -11.24 14.24 -11.14
C ASP A 213 -12.31 13.29 -11.72
N ALA A 214 -12.01 12.00 -11.82
CA ALA A 214 -12.97 11.01 -12.31
C ALA A 214 -14.24 10.99 -11.42
N PRO A 215 -15.44 10.84 -12.00
CA PRO A 215 -16.67 10.77 -11.23
C PRO A 215 -16.72 9.53 -10.34
N TRP A 216 -17.29 9.71 -9.14
CA TRP A 216 -17.52 8.63 -8.19
C TRP A 216 -18.90 8.77 -7.56
N SER A 217 -19.85 7.92 -7.93
CA SER A 217 -21.21 7.94 -7.43
C SER A 217 -21.45 6.82 -6.42
N GLU A 218 -22.53 6.94 -5.64
CA GLU A 218 -22.98 5.86 -4.74
C GLU A 218 -23.31 4.58 -5.52
N ALA A 219 -23.88 4.69 -6.72
CA ALA A 219 -24.16 3.54 -7.58
C ALA A 219 -22.86 2.83 -8.01
N LEU A 220 -21.81 3.57 -8.32
CA LEU A 220 -20.50 3.01 -8.66
C LEU A 220 -19.84 2.36 -7.43
N GLU A 221 -19.93 3.00 -6.26
CA GLU A 221 -19.46 2.42 -5.00
C GLU A 221 -20.16 1.08 -4.70
N GLN A 222 -21.48 1.02 -4.85
CA GLN A 222 -22.24 -0.20 -4.64
C GLN A 222 -21.85 -1.29 -5.64
N ALA A 223 -21.71 -0.96 -6.92
CA ALA A 223 -21.27 -1.91 -7.94
C ALA A 223 -19.86 -2.47 -7.66
N VAL A 224 -18.95 -1.64 -7.17
CA VAL A 224 -17.61 -2.07 -6.71
C VAL A 224 -17.74 -3.02 -5.50
N ALA A 225 -18.65 -2.74 -4.58
CA ALA A 225 -18.91 -3.60 -3.43
C ALA A 225 -19.48 -4.96 -3.85
N ASP A 226 -20.41 -4.99 -4.82
CA ASP A 226 -20.99 -6.23 -5.35
C ASP A 226 -19.96 -7.13 -6.04
N ILE A 227 -19.03 -6.56 -6.77
CA ILE A 227 -17.90 -7.29 -7.34
C ILE A 227 -17.04 -7.89 -6.23
N ARG A 228 -16.73 -7.10 -5.18
CA ARG A 228 -15.98 -7.57 -4.02
C ARG A 228 -16.64 -8.77 -3.33
N LEU A 229 -17.95 -8.79 -3.21
CA LEU A 229 -18.66 -9.91 -2.58
C LEU A 229 -18.46 -11.23 -3.32
N ARG A 230 -18.24 -11.18 -4.64
CA ARG A 230 -17.95 -12.38 -5.45
C ARG A 230 -16.50 -12.82 -5.36
N TRP A 231 -15.58 -11.87 -5.31
CA TRP A 231 -14.13 -12.10 -5.24
C TRP A 231 -13.55 -11.34 -4.04
N PHE A 232 -13.82 -11.87 -2.87
CA PHE A 232 -13.41 -11.23 -1.63
C PHE A 232 -11.88 -11.27 -1.49
N ASN A 233 -11.23 -10.12 -1.67
CA ASN A 233 -9.81 -9.93 -1.48
C ASN A 233 -8.92 -10.93 -2.26
N PRO A 234 -9.01 -11.01 -3.61
CA PRO A 234 -8.40 -12.10 -4.39
C PRO A 234 -6.87 -12.03 -4.44
N ALA A 235 -6.25 -10.87 -4.13
CA ALA A 235 -4.80 -10.67 -4.18
C ALA A 235 -4.25 -9.98 -2.91
N PRO A 236 -4.43 -10.55 -1.73
CA PRO A 236 -4.03 -9.98 -0.45
C PRO A 236 -2.52 -9.86 -0.28
#